data_e50cbb6b6e51a66207623ee2e1a7864e
#
_entry.id   e50cbb6b6e51a66207623ee2e1a7864e
#
_cell.length_a   1.000
_cell.length_b   1.000
_cell.length_c   1.000
_cell.angle_alpha   90.00
_cell.angle_beta   90.00
_cell.angle_gamma   90.00
#
_symmetry.space_group_name_H-M   'P 1'
#
loop_
_entity.id
_entity.type
_entity.pdbx_description
1 polymer ?
#
loop_
_entity_poly.entity_id
_entity_poly.type
_entity_poly.pdbx_seq_one_letter_code
_entity_poly.pdbx_strand_id
1 'polypeptide(L)'
;MFWGKYEKERLKRTYHAKLSQAISRLEKMDMSSLSQVYCAVATEDRKLVQSGGRAIGMVMEHMTMKQVIRLSEHFRQYTSMEWSIDWKELDIREKKDWYRSDRDYFWVLALGSFHPKGYYRQVCLEEIAGYPNALPFLVLRLNDWVGQVRLAAARAVLT
;
A
#
# COMPACT_ATOMS: atom_id res chain seq x y z
N MET A 1 19.16 27.62 -12.27
CA MET A 1 19.20 26.21 -12.66
C MET A 1 19.82 25.29 -11.59
N PHE A 2 20.96 25.62 -11.05
CA PHE A 2 21.57 24.85 -9.95
C PHE A 2 20.74 24.83 -8.66
N TRP A 3 20.10 25.93 -8.32
CA TRP A 3 19.24 26.06 -7.14
C TRP A 3 18.04 25.11 -7.16
N GLY A 4 17.39 24.96 -8.29
CA GLY A 4 16.22 24.07 -8.41
C GLY A 4 16.56 22.58 -8.19
N LYS A 5 17.74 22.14 -8.64
CA LYS A 5 18.20 20.76 -8.44
C LYS A 5 18.54 20.49 -6.98
N TYR A 6 19.24 21.41 -6.35
CA TYR A 6 19.60 21.32 -4.94
C TYR A 6 18.36 21.33 -4.03
N GLU A 7 17.42 22.21 -4.32
CA GLU A 7 16.14 22.31 -3.60
C GLU A 7 15.35 20.99 -3.71
N LYS A 8 15.23 20.42 -4.92
CA LYS A 8 14.56 19.14 -5.14
C LYS A 8 15.22 18.00 -4.36
N GLU A 9 16.53 17.93 -4.36
CA GLU A 9 17.26 16.90 -3.59
C GLU A 9 17.08 17.08 -2.08
N ARG A 10 17.06 18.31 -1.61
CA ARG A 10 16.80 18.62 -0.18
C ARG A 10 15.40 18.19 0.23
N LEU A 11 14.39 18.53 -0.57
CA LEU A 11 12.99 18.15 -0.33
C LEU A 11 12.81 16.62 -0.35
N LYS A 12 13.46 15.94 -1.29
CA LYS A 12 13.46 14.50 -1.37
C LYS A 12 14.06 13.85 -0.12
N ARG A 13 15.21 14.33 0.35
CA ARG A 13 15.83 13.81 1.58
C ARG A 13 14.94 14.02 2.80
N THR A 14 14.32 15.19 2.91
CA THR A 14 13.39 15.51 4.01
C THR A 14 12.18 14.58 3.97
N TYR A 15 11.63 14.36 2.79
CA TYR A 15 10.51 13.44 2.58
C TYR A 15 10.88 12.00 2.94
N HIS A 16 12.02 11.50 2.47
CA HIS A 16 12.50 10.17 2.80
C HIS A 16 12.76 10.00 4.30
N ALA A 17 13.28 11.04 4.98
CA ALA A 17 13.46 11.02 6.43
C ALA A 17 12.13 10.91 7.18
N LYS A 18 11.09 11.63 6.73
CA LYS A 18 9.73 11.52 7.30
C LYS A 18 9.16 10.13 7.12
N LEU A 19 9.34 9.51 5.95
CA LEU A 19 8.90 8.15 5.71
C LEU A 19 9.62 7.15 6.61
N SER A 20 10.93 7.30 6.79
CA SER A 20 11.72 6.46 7.71
C SER A 20 11.22 6.58 9.14
N GLN A 21 10.87 7.78 9.60
CA GLN A 21 10.29 8.01 10.93
C GLN A 21 8.91 7.35 11.06
N ALA A 22 8.08 7.45 10.03
CA ALA A 22 6.76 6.81 10.00
C ALA A 22 6.89 5.29 10.07
N ILE A 23 7.84 4.70 9.35
CA ILE A 23 8.15 3.28 9.38
C ILE A 23 8.54 2.85 10.80
N SER A 24 9.43 3.60 11.45
CA SER A 24 9.85 3.32 12.84
C SER A 24 8.67 3.37 13.81
N ARG A 25 7.75 4.31 13.64
CA ARG A 25 6.52 4.39 14.45
C ARG A 25 5.62 3.19 14.22
N LEU A 26 5.44 2.78 12.97
CA LEU A 26 4.61 1.62 12.64
C LEU A 26 5.20 0.33 13.23
N GLU A 27 6.52 0.17 13.21
CA GLU A 27 7.22 -0.95 13.84
C GLU A 27 6.98 -1.02 15.36
N LYS A 28 6.64 0.11 15.97
CA LYS A 28 6.22 0.21 17.38
C LYS A 28 4.70 0.14 17.55
N MET A 29 3.99 -0.31 16.54
CA MET A 29 2.52 -0.47 16.52
C MET A 29 1.73 0.85 16.58
N ASP A 30 2.33 1.96 16.18
CA ASP A 30 1.60 3.22 16.00
C ASP A 30 0.84 3.19 14.67
N MET A 31 -0.41 2.74 14.73
CA MET A 31 -1.28 2.55 13.55
C MET A 31 -1.62 3.86 12.84
N SER A 32 -1.48 5.01 13.51
CA SER A 32 -1.71 6.32 12.88
C SER A 32 -0.71 6.62 11.75
N SER A 33 0.44 5.95 11.74
CA SER A 33 1.47 6.11 10.72
C SER A 33 1.26 5.22 9.47
N LEU A 34 0.29 4.30 9.49
CA LEU A 34 0.12 3.28 8.45
C LEU A 34 -0.05 3.88 7.04
N SER A 35 -0.89 4.89 6.89
CA SER A 35 -1.13 5.53 5.59
C SER A 35 0.11 6.25 5.06
N GLN A 36 0.87 6.89 5.94
CA GLN A 36 2.13 7.54 5.58
C GLN A 36 3.18 6.51 5.17
N VAL A 37 3.29 5.40 5.90
CA VAL A 37 4.19 4.28 5.56
C VAL A 37 3.82 3.70 4.19
N TYR A 38 2.54 3.63 3.87
CA TYR A 38 2.11 3.15 2.55
C TYR A 38 2.68 4.00 1.41
N CYS A 39 2.88 5.28 1.61
CA CYS A 39 3.51 6.15 0.61
C CYS A 39 4.96 5.73 0.28
N ALA A 40 5.63 4.98 1.15
CA ALA A 40 6.97 4.45 0.87
C ALA A 40 6.99 3.51 -0.36
N VAL A 41 5.87 2.84 -0.63
CA VAL A 41 5.70 1.96 -1.81
C VAL A 41 5.86 2.74 -3.13
N ALA A 42 5.50 4.01 -3.12
CA ALA A 42 5.55 4.87 -4.31
C ALA A 42 6.92 5.50 -4.55
N THR A 43 7.87 5.32 -3.63
CA THR A 43 9.21 5.88 -3.79
C THR A 43 10.07 5.05 -4.74
N GLU A 44 11.09 5.67 -5.31
CA GLU A 44 12.13 4.97 -6.10
C GLU A 44 13.31 4.54 -5.21
N ASP A 45 13.16 4.62 -3.90
CA ASP A 45 14.15 4.15 -2.93
C ASP A 45 13.82 2.72 -2.50
N ARG A 46 14.63 1.78 -3.00
CA ARG A 46 14.43 0.35 -2.73
C ARG A 46 14.45 0.03 -1.23
N LYS A 47 15.26 0.71 -0.45
CA LYS A 47 15.34 0.50 1.01
C LYS A 47 14.03 0.92 1.70
N LEU A 48 13.45 2.04 1.29
CA LEU A 48 12.16 2.50 1.82
C LEU A 48 11.01 1.57 1.42
N VAL A 49 10.97 1.13 0.17
CA VAL A 49 9.97 0.15 -0.29
C VAL A 49 10.08 -1.13 0.53
N GLN A 50 11.29 -1.62 0.73
CA GLN A 50 11.56 -2.86 1.46
C GLN A 50 11.20 -2.75 2.95
N SER A 51 11.65 -1.71 3.62
CA SER A 51 11.37 -1.51 5.05
C SER A 51 9.90 -1.14 5.30
N GLY A 52 9.29 -0.36 4.43
CA GLY A 52 7.87 -0.05 4.48
C GLY A 52 7.00 -1.31 4.31
N GLY A 53 7.32 -2.13 3.33
CA GLY A 53 6.63 -3.41 3.08
C GLY A 53 6.74 -4.37 4.27
N ARG A 54 7.91 -4.45 4.88
CA ARG A 54 8.13 -5.27 6.08
C ARG A 54 7.29 -4.79 7.27
N ALA A 55 7.28 -3.49 7.52
CA ALA A 55 6.50 -2.90 8.61
C ALA A 55 4.99 -3.11 8.41
N ILE A 56 4.50 -2.93 7.18
CA ILE A 56 3.10 -3.21 6.82
C ILE A 56 2.79 -4.68 7.06
N GLY A 57 3.64 -5.59 6.61
CA GLY A 57 3.46 -7.02 6.80
C GLY A 57 3.38 -7.42 8.26
N MET A 58 4.26 -6.88 9.10
CA MET A 58 4.26 -7.15 10.55
C MET A 58 2.94 -6.77 11.21
N VAL A 59 2.39 -5.62 10.85
CA VAL A 59 1.15 -5.12 11.43
C VAL A 59 -0.06 -5.88 10.89
N MET A 60 -0.14 -6.05 9.58
CA MET A 60 -1.29 -6.69 8.92
C MET A 60 -1.44 -8.16 9.32
N GLU A 61 -0.34 -8.87 9.46
CA GLU A 61 -0.34 -10.29 9.82
C GLU A 61 -0.97 -10.56 11.18
N HIS A 62 -0.86 -9.63 12.11
CA HIS A 62 -1.37 -9.77 13.46
C HIS A 62 -2.80 -9.22 13.64
N MET A 63 -3.40 -8.67 12.58
CA MET A 63 -4.75 -8.15 12.64
C MET A 63 -5.79 -9.28 12.69
N THR A 64 -6.80 -9.09 13.55
CA THR A 64 -8.01 -9.89 13.51
C THR A 64 -8.86 -9.51 12.30
N MET A 65 -9.75 -10.39 11.87
CA MET A 65 -10.68 -10.07 10.77
C MET A 65 -11.51 -8.82 11.05
N LYS A 66 -11.92 -8.61 12.29
CA LYS A 66 -12.66 -7.41 12.70
C LYS A 66 -11.82 -6.13 12.50
N GLN A 67 -10.54 -6.18 12.81
CA GLN A 67 -9.61 -5.07 12.59
C GLN A 67 -9.40 -4.81 11.10
N VAL A 68 -9.28 -5.86 10.29
CA VAL A 68 -9.16 -5.76 8.82
C VAL A 68 -10.39 -5.09 8.22
N ILE A 69 -11.59 -5.48 8.64
CA ILE A 69 -12.85 -4.88 8.17
C ILE A 69 -12.89 -3.39 8.52
N ARG A 70 -12.55 -3.02 9.75
CA ARG A 70 -12.48 -1.61 10.16
C ARG A 70 -11.47 -0.84 9.32
N LEU A 71 -10.31 -1.42 9.10
CA LEU A 71 -9.27 -0.80 8.27
C LEU A 71 -9.78 -0.57 6.84
N SER A 72 -10.49 -1.53 6.25
CA SER A 72 -11.05 -1.40 4.90
C SER A 72 -12.05 -0.25 4.78
N GLU A 73 -12.79 0.04 5.84
CA GLU A 73 -13.77 1.13 5.89
C GLU A 73 -13.11 2.50 6.10
N HIS A 74 -12.07 2.56 6.93
CA HIS A 74 -11.49 3.82 7.39
C HIS A 74 -10.18 4.21 6.70
N PHE A 75 -9.49 3.29 6.06
CA PHE A 75 -8.19 3.57 5.42
C PHE A 75 -8.23 4.78 4.47
N ARG A 76 -9.33 4.95 3.75
CA ARG A 76 -9.54 6.10 2.86
C ARG A 76 -9.66 7.43 3.59
N GLN A 77 -10.27 7.43 4.78
CA GLN A 77 -10.56 8.65 5.55
C GLN A 77 -9.31 9.18 6.24
N TYR A 78 -8.41 8.28 6.63
CA TYR A 78 -7.20 8.62 7.37
C TYR A 78 -5.96 8.73 6.49
N THR A 79 -6.09 8.47 5.21
CA THR A 79 -4.97 8.61 4.29
C THR A 79 -4.81 10.05 3.85
N SER A 80 -3.89 10.75 4.48
CA SER A 80 -3.23 11.88 3.86
C SER A 80 -2.27 11.35 2.78
N MET A 81 -2.81 10.63 1.81
CA MET A 81 -2.05 10.19 0.65
C MET A 81 -1.57 11.43 -0.09
N GLU A 82 -0.28 11.56 -0.26
CA GLU A 82 0.28 12.77 -0.84
C GLU A 82 -0.24 13.00 -2.25
N TRP A 83 -0.67 14.23 -2.47
CA TRP A 83 -1.19 14.70 -3.74
C TRP A 83 -0.18 14.61 -4.89
N SER A 84 1.12 14.58 -4.54
CA SER A 84 2.21 14.51 -5.51
C SER A 84 2.44 13.11 -6.07
N ILE A 85 1.81 12.07 -5.50
CA ILE A 85 1.98 10.70 -5.96
C ILE A 85 0.94 10.41 -7.04
N ASP A 86 1.41 10.06 -8.22
CA ASP A 86 0.55 9.60 -9.31
C ASP A 86 0.31 8.09 -9.19
N TRP A 87 -0.69 7.73 -8.38
CA TRP A 87 -1.05 6.33 -8.13
C TRP A 87 -1.57 5.61 -9.37
N LYS A 88 -2.02 6.34 -10.38
CA LYS A 88 -2.48 5.76 -11.64
C LYS A 88 -1.32 5.26 -12.50
N GLU A 89 -0.23 6.01 -12.51
CA GLU A 89 0.97 5.67 -13.28
C GLU A 89 1.89 4.69 -12.54
N LEU A 90 1.70 4.54 -11.22
CA LEU A 90 2.48 3.60 -10.42
C LEU A 90 2.05 2.16 -10.69
N ASP A 91 2.93 1.36 -11.27
CA ASP A 91 2.73 -0.08 -11.37
C ASP A 91 3.49 -0.81 -10.25
N ILE A 92 2.73 -1.22 -9.23
CA ILE A 92 3.31 -1.92 -8.08
C ILE A 92 3.98 -3.24 -8.47
N ARG A 93 3.57 -3.85 -9.58
CA ARG A 93 4.13 -5.12 -10.07
C ARG A 93 5.60 -4.98 -10.48
N GLU A 94 6.01 -3.82 -10.96
CA GLU A 94 7.40 -3.53 -11.33
C GLU A 94 8.34 -3.55 -10.12
N LYS A 95 7.80 -3.38 -8.91
CA LYS A 95 8.58 -3.34 -7.67
C LYS A 95 8.51 -4.64 -6.87
N LYS A 96 7.90 -5.68 -7.42
CA LYS A 96 7.73 -6.96 -6.73
C LYS A 96 9.06 -7.49 -6.17
N ASP A 97 10.10 -7.46 -6.95
CA ASP A 97 11.42 -7.99 -6.56
C ASP A 97 12.18 -7.09 -5.57
N TRP A 98 11.65 -5.92 -5.27
CA TRP A 98 12.24 -5.03 -4.27
C TRP A 98 11.90 -5.46 -2.85
N TYR A 99 10.83 -6.22 -2.66
CA TYR A 99 10.42 -6.73 -1.35
C TYR A 99 11.28 -7.93 -0.95
N ARG A 100 11.51 -8.08 0.35
CA ARG A 100 12.33 -9.18 0.88
C ARG A 100 11.70 -10.55 0.68
N SER A 101 10.37 -10.60 0.68
CA SER A 101 9.63 -11.84 0.58
C SER A 101 8.32 -11.63 -0.14
N ASP A 102 7.77 -12.70 -0.71
CA ASP A 102 6.41 -12.71 -1.26
C ASP A 102 5.37 -12.38 -0.19
N ARG A 103 5.65 -12.70 1.07
CA ARG A 103 4.78 -12.37 2.20
C ARG A 103 4.65 -10.86 2.39
N ASP A 104 5.76 -10.12 2.39
CA ASP A 104 5.73 -8.67 2.53
C ASP A 104 5.01 -8.02 1.35
N TYR A 105 5.28 -8.50 0.14
CA TYR A 105 4.59 -8.04 -1.07
C TYR A 105 3.08 -8.30 -1.00
N PHE A 106 2.68 -9.49 -0.56
CA PHE A 106 1.27 -9.84 -0.34
C PHE A 106 0.56 -8.83 0.56
N TRP A 107 1.15 -8.49 1.70
CA TRP A 107 0.52 -7.57 2.65
C TRP A 107 0.43 -6.15 2.11
N VAL A 108 1.40 -5.72 1.32
CA VAL A 108 1.33 -4.43 0.61
C VAL A 108 0.18 -4.44 -0.40
N LEU A 109 -0.01 -5.51 -1.15
CA LEU A 109 -1.14 -5.66 -2.06
C LEU A 109 -2.47 -5.70 -1.31
N ALA A 110 -2.53 -6.43 -0.21
CA ALA A 110 -3.73 -6.53 0.62
C ALA A 110 -4.17 -5.15 1.13
N LEU A 111 -3.24 -4.37 1.66
CA LEU A 111 -3.51 -3.01 2.09
C LEU A 111 -3.86 -2.10 0.91
N GLY A 112 -3.20 -2.28 -0.23
CA GLY A 112 -3.48 -1.56 -1.47
C GLY A 112 -4.89 -1.79 -2.01
N SER A 113 -5.49 -2.93 -1.68
CA SER A 113 -6.88 -3.21 -2.03
C SER A 113 -7.89 -2.30 -1.30
N PHE A 114 -7.44 -1.54 -0.32
CA PHE A 114 -8.22 -0.53 0.42
C PHE A 114 -7.90 0.90 -0.01
N HIS A 115 -7.00 1.07 -0.97
CA HIS A 115 -6.49 2.37 -1.42
C HIS A 115 -7.61 3.29 -1.93
N PRO A 116 -7.52 4.62 -1.70
CA PRO A 116 -8.52 5.57 -2.20
C PRO A 116 -8.72 5.56 -3.71
N LYS A 117 -7.67 5.30 -4.48
CA LYS A 117 -7.73 5.29 -5.95
C LYS A 117 -8.22 3.94 -6.48
N GLY A 118 -9.36 3.94 -7.16
CA GLY A 118 -9.98 2.72 -7.69
C GLY A 118 -9.10 1.93 -8.63
N TYR A 119 -8.42 2.60 -9.55
CA TYR A 119 -7.49 1.95 -10.48
C TYR A 119 -6.37 1.19 -9.75
N TYR A 120 -5.78 1.81 -8.72
CA TYR A 120 -4.74 1.18 -7.91
C TYR A 120 -5.29 -0.04 -7.14
N ARG A 121 -6.50 0.07 -6.55
CA ARG A 121 -7.17 -1.08 -5.91
C ARG A 121 -7.35 -2.23 -6.87
N GLN A 122 -7.77 -1.95 -8.10
CA GLN A 122 -7.97 -2.98 -9.13
C GLN A 122 -6.68 -3.75 -9.41
N VAL A 123 -5.57 -3.06 -9.62
CA VAL A 123 -4.27 -3.68 -9.86
C VAL A 123 -3.86 -4.57 -8.68
N CYS A 124 -4.02 -4.07 -7.45
CA CYS A 124 -3.71 -4.85 -6.25
C CYS A 124 -4.57 -6.13 -6.16
N LEU A 125 -5.85 -6.05 -6.49
CA LEU A 125 -6.74 -7.22 -6.48
C LEU A 125 -6.38 -8.25 -7.55
N GLU A 126 -6.01 -7.80 -8.73
CA GLU A 126 -5.57 -8.69 -9.81
C GLU A 126 -4.29 -9.44 -9.43
N GLU A 127 -3.34 -8.74 -8.81
CA GLU A 127 -2.10 -9.35 -8.35
C GLU A 127 -2.30 -10.30 -7.16
N ILE A 128 -3.12 -9.90 -6.18
CA ILE A 128 -3.33 -10.68 -4.96
C ILE A 128 -4.07 -12.00 -5.22
N ALA A 129 -4.81 -12.10 -6.31
CA ALA A 129 -5.60 -13.26 -6.67
C ALA A 129 -4.78 -14.57 -6.72
N GLY A 130 -3.47 -14.48 -7.00
CA GLY A 130 -2.57 -15.64 -7.04
C GLY A 130 -2.10 -16.14 -5.66
N TYR A 131 -2.48 -15.49 -4.58
CA TYR A 131 -2.01 -15.83 -3.23
C TYR A 131 -3.07 -16.59 -2.42
N PRO A 132 -2.67 -17.62 -1.65
CA PRO A 132 -3.62 -18.46 -0.90
C PRO A 132 -4.49 -17.70 0.10
N ASN A 133 -3.97 -16.63 0.70
CA ASN A 133 -4.64 -15.87 1.74
C ASN A 133 -5.41 -14.64 1.21
N ALA A 134 -5.63 -14.57 -0.11
CA ALA A 134 -6.26 -13.42 -0.75
C ALA A 134 -7.76 -13.30 -0.47
N LEU A 135 -8.45 -14.40 -0.22
CA LEU A 135 -9.91 -14.47 -0.21
C LEU A 135 -10.60 -13.39 0.64
N PRO A 136 -10.19 -13.12 1.90
CA PRO A 136 -10.85 -12.08 2.69
C PRO A 136 -10.83 -10.69 2.02
N PHE A 137 -9.71 -10.35 1.38
CA PHE A 137 -9.54 -9.06 0.70
C PHE A 137 -10.37 -8.97 -0.58
N LEU A 138 -10.45 -10.05 -1.31
CA LEU A 138 -11.29 -10.15 -2.51
C LEU A 138 -12.77 -10.01 -2.16
N VAL A 139 -13.22 -10.73 -1.13
CA VAL A 139 -14.62 -10.68 -0.68
C VAL A 139 -15.02 -9.28 -0.24
N LEU A 140 -14.14 -8.57 0.49
CA LEU A 140 -14.40 -7.19 0.90
C LEU A 140 -14.60 -6.24 -0.28
N ARG A 141 -14.04 -6.54 -1.45
CA ARG A 141 -14.17 -5.70 -2.65
C ARG A 141 -15.31 -6.10 -3.59
N LEU A 142 -16.00 -7.20 -3.34
CA LEU A 142 -17.20 -7.57 -4.10
C LEU A 142 -18.29 -6.50 -4.05
N ASN A 143 -18.30 -5.71 -3.00
CA ASN A 143 -19.24 -4.60 -2.81
C ASN A 143 -18.56 -3.22 -2.97
N ASP A 144 -17.48 -3.15 -3.74
CA ASP A 144 -16.81 -1.86 -4.03
C ASP A 144 -17.73 -0.96 -4.85
N TRP A 145 -17.69 0.34 -4.59
CA TRP A 145 -18.51 1.30 -5.34
C TRP A 145 -18.01 1.54 -6.77
N VAL A 146 -16.76 1.17 -7.10
CA VAL A 146 -16.21 1.22 -8.46
C VAL A 146 -16.48 -0.11 -9.18
N GLY A 147 -17.20 -0.06 -10.30
CA GLY A 147 -17.61 -1.25 -11.05
C GLY A 147 -16.46 -2.15 -11.49
N GLN A 148 -15.35 -1.56 -11.99
CA GLN A 148 -14.16 -2.32 -12.40
C GLN A 148 -13.51 -3.04 -11.22
N VAL A 149 -13.52 -2.44 -10.03
CA VAL A 149 -12.97 -3.07 -8.82
C VAL A 149 -13.84 -4.27 -8.42
N ARG A 150 -15.18 -4.13 -8.43
CA ARG A 150 -16.10 -5.24 -8.18
C ARG A 150 -15.87 -6.39 -9.16
N LEU A 151 -15.71 -6.07 -10.42
CA LEU A 151 -15.50 -7.07 -11.47
C LEU A 151 -14.16 -7.81 -11.28
N ALA A 152 -13.08 -7.09 -10.98
CA ALA A 152 -11.78 -7.67 -10.69
C ALA A 152 -11.86 -8.62 -9.48
N ALA A 153 -12.52 -8.20 -8.40
CA ALA A 153 -12.73 -9.03 -7.22
C ALA A 153 -13.54 -10.28 -7.54
N ALA A 154 -14.65 -10.15 -8.28
CA ALA A 154 -15.50 -11.28 -8.66
C ALA A 154 -14.75 -12.30 -9.52
N ARG A 155 -13.99 -11.85 -10.50
CA ARG A 155 -13.16 -12.72 -11.34
C ARG A 155 -12.13 -13.50 -10.51
N ALA A 156 -11.48 -12.82 -9.58
CA ALA A 156 -10.47 -13.41 -8.73
C ALA A 156 -11.06 -14.47 -7.77
N VAL A 157 -12.26 -14.23 -7.23
CA VAL A 157 -12.94 -15.21 -6.35
C VAL A 157 -13.34 -16.49 -7.12
N LEU A 158 -13.68 -16.36 -8.41
CA LEU A 158 -14.11 -17.48 -9.24
C LEU A 158 -12.97 -18.33 -9.80
N THR A 159 -11.74 -17.86 -9.71
CA THR A 159 -10.56 -18.63 -10.14
C THR A 159 -9.93 -19.36 -8.98
#